data_53a3c0120c0585f0740edcf0ce98ce04
#
_entry.id   53a3c0120c0585f0740edcf0ce98ce04
#
_cell.length_a   1.000
_cell.length_b   1.000
_cell.length_c   1.000
_cell.angle_alpha   90.00
_cell.angle_beta   90.00
_cell.angle_gamma   90.00
#
_symmetry.space_group_name_H-M   'P 1'
#
loop_
_entity.id
_entity.type
_entity.pdbx_description
1 polymer ?
#
loop_
_entity_poly.entity_id
_entity_poly.type
_entity_poly.pdbx_seq_one_letter_code
_entity_poly.pdbx_strand_id
1 'polypeptide(L)'
;MIKLLTYLIGLVDLAPHLYDNLKKMINCVIIHKGYQPYLKYNLEISSKNNYVYLIGDDSLEFLGSKFKNVEFINIQKFENSKNLIHLKEQFKNFNSNSYDFEWFCFARVFMIHDFLEQYELENVFHIDSDNVLLTNISNLEFLKKNAYLIPPNQEAYRMSGSIHSGLIDKSFCEKFINLYKDIYVNKSKFHLIEDKVNYHTEQNIPGGICDMTLYYLLQREEILDTQNLFFPIKDKSGSEFIFMNNFSNSEGPNGKNSFQFEKDQISIINRNKIFDTISEKEYNLCNIHFQGGAKKKLNRLFKYKISY
;
A
#
# COMPACT_ATOMS: atom_id res chain seq x y z
N MET A 1 -43.94 0.78 27.19
CA MET A 1 -42.69 0.89 27.95
C MET A 1 -41.85 -0.37 27.87
N ILE A 2 -42.41 -1.56 28.10
CA ILE A 2 -41.66 -2.85 28.06
C ILE A 2 -41.06 -3.17 26.66
N LYS A 3 -41.76 -2.90 25.55
CA LYS A 3 -41.30 -3.14 24.18
C LYS A 3 -40.11 -2.24 23.75
N LEU A 4 -39.99 -1.03 24.34
CA LEU A 4 -38.86 -0.13 24.07
C LEU A 4 -37.60 -0.57 24.80
N LEU A 5 -37.77 -1.15 25.99
CA LEU A 5 -36.63 -1.69 26.77
C LEU A 5 -36.03 -2.95 26.12
N THR A 6 -36.89 -3.82 25.55
CA THR A 6 -36.40 -5.03 24.82
C THR A 6 -35.68 -4.67 23.54
N TYR A 7 -36.04 -3.57 22.87
CA TYR A 7 -35.33 -3.10 21.67
C TYR A 7 -33.95 -2.49 22.02
N LEU A 8 -33.85 -1.77 23.15
CA LEU A 8 -32.62 -1.21 23.65
C LEU A 8 -31.65 -2.30 24.19
N ILE A 9 -32.17 -3.34 24.87
CA ILE A 9 -31.37 -4.47 25.33
C ILE A 9 -30.81 -5.27 24.15
N GLY A 10 -31.61 -5.50 23.08
CA GLY A 10 -31.13 -6.15 21.85
C GLY A 10 -30.06 -5.37 21.09
N LEU A 11 -30.05 -4.03 21.18
CA LEU A 11 -28.99 -3.18 20.60
C LEU A 11 -27.70 -3.19 21.42
N VAL A 12 -27.79 -3.35 22.76
CA VAL A 12 -26.63 -3.44 23.65
C VAL A 12 -25.90 -4.77 23.46
N ASP A 13 -26.65 -5.88 23.22
CA ASP A 13 -26.06 -7.20 22.97
C ASP A 13 -25.46 -7.32 21.56
N LEU A 14 -25.91 -6.51 20.58
CA LEU A 14 -25.33 -6.45 19.24
C LEU A 14 -24.09 -5.56 19.16
N ALA A 15 -23.94 -4.62 20.08
CA ALA A 15 -22.82 -3.68 20.07
C ALA A 15 -21.45 -4.35 20.24
N PRO A 16 -21.24 -5.33 21.13
CA PRO A 16 -19.98 -6.06 21.27
C PRO A 16 -19.62 -6.84 20.00
N HIS A 17 -20.60 -7.54 19.41
CA HIS A 17 -20.40 -8.30 18.17
C HIS A 17 -20.12 -7.42 16.95
N LEU A 18 -20.74 -6.25 16.86
CA LEU A 18 -20.44 -5.26 15.82
C LEU A 18 -19.02 -4.67 16.05
N TYR A 19 -18.68 -4.37 17.28
CA TYR A 19 -17.37 -3.84 17.66
C TYR A 19 -16.26 -4.88 17.42
N ASP A 20 -16.48 -6.14 17.78
CA ASP A 20 -15.55 -7.25 17.51
C ASP A 20 -15.38 -7.55 16.01
N ASN A 21 -16.46 -7.42 15.23
CA ASN A 21 -16.38 -7.56 13.78
C ASN A 21 -15.67 -6.39 13.13
N LEU A 22 -15.80 -5.16 13.63
CA LEU A 22 -15.04 -4.00 13.18
C LEU A 22 -13.56 -4.13 13.53
N LYS A 23 -13.21 -4.69 14.70
CA LYS A 23 -11.82 -5.01 15.07
C LYS A 23 -11.17 -6.10 14.19
N LYS A 24 -11.97 -6.98 13.58
CA LYS A 24 -11.47 -8.03 12.66
C LYS A 24 -11.33 -7.56 11.21
N MET A 25 -11.84 -6.37 10.89
CA MET A 25 -11.69 -5.81 9.54
C MET A 25 -10.33 -5.14 9.41
N ILE A 26 -9.63 -5.48 8.33
CA ILE A 26 -8.41 -4.79 7.94
C ILE A 26 -8.82 -3.50 7.24
N ASN A 27 -8.52 -2.37 7.86
CA ASN A 27 -8.77 -1.06 7.30
C ASN A 27 -7.69 -0.70 6.27
N CYS A 28 -8.08 -0.07 5.16
CA CYS A 28 -7.16 0.43 4.18
C CYS A 28 -6.74 1.86 4.52
N VAL A 29 -5.51 2.25 4.16
CA VAL A 29 -5.03 3.62 4.29
C VAL A 29 -4.40 4.08 2.99
N ILE A 30 -4.77 5.28 2.54
CA ILE A 30 -4.15 6.02 1.44
C ILE A 30 -3.59 7.32 1.99
N ILE A 31 -2.31 7.60 1.72
CA ILE A 31 -1.68 8.88 2.08
C ILE A 31 -1.35 9.63 0.79
N HIS A 32 -1.93 10.83 0.60
CA HIS A 32 -1.76 11.59 -0.64
C HIS A 32 -1.80 13.10 -0.41
N LYS A 33 -1.03 13.86 -1.20
CA LYS A 33 -1.05 15.33 -1.22
C LYS A 33 -1.46 15.85 -2.59
N GLY A 34 -2.35 16.84 -2.59
CA GLY A 34 -2.85 17.50 -3.79
C GLY A 34 -3.86 16.65 -4.56
N TYR A 35 -4.95 17.29 -5.00
CA TYR A 35 -5.99 16.59 -5.74
C TYR A 35 -5.50 16.09 -7.11
N GLN A 36 -5.74 14.81 -7.35
CA GLN A 36 -5.53 14.18 -8.65
C GLN A 36 -6.81 13.44 -9.08
N PRO A 37 -7.29 13.62 -10.32
CA PRO A 37 -8.55 13.00 -10.77
C PRO A 37 -8.61 11.48 -10.59
N TYR A 38 -7.48 10.78 -10.76
CA TYR A 38 -7.42 9.33 -10.62
C TYR A 38 -7.70 8.84 -9.19
N LEU A 39 -7.41 9.66 -8.16
CA LEU A 39 -7.68 9.32 -6.77
C LEU A 39 -9.19 9.14 -6.50
N LYS A 40 -10.02 9.99 -7.09
CA LYS A 40 -11.47 9.82 -7.03
C LYS A 40 -11.90 8.44 -7.54
N TYR A 41 -11.33 8.00 -8.64
CA TYR A 41 -11.65 6.70 -9.23
C TYR A 41 -11.13 5.55 -8.38
N ASN A 42 -9.93 5.67 -7.83
CA ASN A 42 -9.43 4.71 -6.88
C ASN A 42 -10.40 4.54 -5.70
N LEU A 43 -10.76 5.63 -5.03
CA LEU A 43 -11.66 5.60 -3.88
C LEU A 43 -13.03 5.02 -4.23
N GLU A 44 -13.61 5.37 -5.40
CA GLU A 44 -14.89 4.86 -5.84
C GLU A 44 -14.92 3.32 -5.99
N ILE A 45 -13.80 2.71 -6.41
CA ILE A 45 -13.71 1.26 -6.56
C ILE A 45 -13.29 0.61 -5.26
N SER A 46 -12.17 1.06 -4.67
CA SER A 46 -11.57 0.41 -3.51
C SER A 46 -12.48 0.44 -2.29
N SER A 47 -13.26 1.53 -2.10
CA SER A 47 -14.18 1.66 -0.96
C SER A 47 -15.49 0.89 -1.11
N LYS A 48 -15.74 0.22 -2.23
CA LYS A 48 -16.94 -0.64 -2.36
C LYS A 48 -16.88 -1.82 -1.38
N ASN A 49 -15.69 -2.38 -1.23
CA ASN A 49 -15.48 -3.59 -0.44
C ASN A 49 -14.56 -3.38 0.77
N ASN A 50 -13.99 -2.18 0.93
CA ASN A 50 -13.04 -1.89 2.00
C ASN A 50 -13.40 -0.56 2.68
N TYR A 51 -13.08 -0.42 3.96
CA TYR A 51 -13.08 0.86 4.64
C TYR A 51 -11.73 1.54 4.42
N VAL A 52 -11.73 2.79 3.95
CA VAL A 52 -10.53 3.50 3.51
C VAL A 52 -10.35 4.79 4.30
N TYR A 53 -9.26 4.92 5.02
CA TYR A 53 -8.78 6.18 5.57
C TYR A 53 -7.99 6.91 4.49
N LEU A 54 -8.45 8.11 4.13
CA LEU A 54 -7.74 9.00 3.22
C LEU A 54 -7.02 10.08 4.05
N ILE A 55 -5.73 9.92 4.25
CA ILE A 55 -4.89 10.91 4.92
C ILE A 55 -4.35 11.88 3.86
N GLY A 56 -4.71 13.17 3.95
CA GLY A 56 -4.32 14.12 2.92
C GLY A 56 -4.48 15.58 3.32
N ASP A 57 -4.10 16.48 2.43
CA ASP A 57 -4.30 17.91 2.61
C ASP A 57 -5.75 18.34 2.34
N ASP A 58 -6.07 19.60 2.66
CA ASP A 58 -7.43 20.17 2.56
C ASP A 58 -8.05 20.02 1.16
N SER A 59 -7.23 19.93 0.11
CA SER A 59 -7.72 19.75 -1.27
C SER A 59 -8.44 18.40 -1.49
N LEU A 60 -8.32 17.45 -0.54
CA LEU A 60 -8.89 16.11 -0.60
C LEU A 60 -10.10 15.91 0.32
N GLU A 61 -10.41 16.87 1.20
CA GLU A 61 -11.46 16.73 2.22
C GLU A 61 -12.82 16.37 1.63
N PHE A 62 -13.18 16.97 0.49
CA PHE A 62 -14.47 16.67 -0.18
C PHE A 62 -14.62 15.21 -0.62
N LEU A 63 -13.52 14.46 -0.76
CA LEU A 63 -13.57 13.04 -1.12
C LEU A 63 -14.06 12.17 0.04
N GLY A 64 -13.78 12.56 1.30
CA GLY A 64 -14.26 11.86 2.48
C GLY A 64 -15.79 11.86 2.59
N SER A 65 -16.44 12.99 2.27
CA SER A 65 -17.91 13.08 2.28
C SER A 65 -18.58 12.44 1.05
N LYS A 66 -17.79 12.16 0.00
CA LYS A 66 -18.33 11.67 -1.27
C LYS A 66 -18.62 10.16 -1.30
N PHE A 67 -17.88 9.38 -0.53
CA PHE A 67 -17.97 7.92 -0.54
C PHE A 67 -18.27 7.38 0.86
N LYS A 68 -19.25 6.48 0.98
CA LYS A 68 -19.75 5.98 2.28
C LYS A 68 -18.66 5.34 3.17
N ASN A 69 -17.71 4.64 2.56
CA ASN A 69 -16.68 3.89 3.28
C ASN A 69 -15.31 4.60 3.19
N VAL A 70 -15.30 5.92 3.04
CA VAL A 70 -14.07 6.73 3.06
C VAL A 70 -14.15 7.72 4.21
N GLU A 71 -13.13 7.72 5.05
CA GLU A 71 -12.94 8.72 6.11
C GLU A 71 -11.72 9.57 5.78
N PHE A 72 -11.92 10.88 5.67
CA PHE A 72 -10.84 11.83 5.46
C PHE A 72 -10.19 12.22 6.78
N ILE A 73 -8.86 12.20 6.79
CA ILE A 73 -8.05 12.68 7.91
C ILE A 73 -7.07 13.71 7.38
N ASN A 74 -7.12 14.91 7.97
CA ASN A 74 -6.20 15.97 7.58
C ASN A 74 -4.76 15.60 7.98
N ILE A 75 -3.85 15.63 7.03
CA ILE A 75 -2.43 15.29 7.20
C ILE A 75 -1.72 16.16 8.23
N GLN A 76 -2.21 17.39 8.47
CA GLN A 76 -1.68 18.31 9.46
C GLN A 76 -1.71 17.76 10.88
N LYS A 77 -2.60 16.78 11.17
CA LYS A 77 -2.62 16.09 12.47
C LYS A 77 -1.30 15.41 12.80
N PHE A 78 -0.52 15.04 11.78
CA PHE A 78 0.74 14.31 11.94
C PHE A 78 1.97 15.18 11.76
N GLU A 79 1.86 16.37 11.11
CA GLU A 79 3.01 17.22 10.75
C GLU A 79 3.87 17.66 11.93
N ASN A 80 3.28 17.78 13.12
CA ASN A 80 3.96 18.16 14.36
C ASN A 80 4.41 16.97 15.22
N SER A 81 4.33 15.74 14.71
CA SER A 81 4.83 14.59 15.45
C SER A 81 6.36 14.63 15.58
N LYS A 82 6.87 14.17 16.73
CA LYS A 82 8.32 14.14 16.98
C LYS A 82 9.07 13.37 15.88
N ASN A 83 8.47 12.30 15.40
CA ASN A 83 9.05 11.45 14.37
C ASN A 83 9.18 12.21 13.03
N LEU A 84 8.14 12.92 12.59
CA LEU A 84 8.18 13.69 11.33
C LEU A 84 9.06 14.92 11.42
N ILE A 85 9.09 15.63 12.55
CA ILE A 85 10.02 16.73 12.78
C ILE A 85 11.46 16.22 12.64
N HIS A 86 11.79 15.11 13.32
CA HIS A 86 13.13 14.51 13.24
C HIS A 86 13.48 14.06 11.82
N LEU A 87 12.53 13.44 11.09
CA LEU A 87 12.74 13.08 9.69
C LEU A 87 13.05 14.33 8.86
N LYS A 88 12.29 15.42 9.01
CA LYS A 88 12.47 16.65 8.24
C LYS A 88 13.86 17.29 8.47
N GLU A 89 14.36 17.22 9.69
CA GLU A 89 15.67 17.78 10.06
C GLU A 89 16.85 16.96 9.54
N GLN A 90 16.67 15.63 9.45
CA GLN A 90 17.77 14.70 9.18
C GLN A 90 17.75 14.09 7.78
N PHE A 91 16.66 14.27 7.01
CA PHE A 91 16.50 13.64 5.71
C PHE A 91 17.53 14.19 4.70
N LYS A 92 18.19 13.26 4.03
CA LYS A 92 19.08 13.53 2.91
C LYS A 92 18.59 12.79 1.68
N ASN A 93 18.45 13.49 0.58
CA ASN A 93 18.04 12.87 -0.67
C ASN A 93 19.26 12.21 -1.35
N PHE A 94 19.23 10.88 -1.47
CA PHE A 94 20.21 10.06 -2.22
C PHE A 94 19.58 9.51 -3.51
N ASN A 95 18.58 10.20 -4.07
CA ASN A 95 17.87 9.82 -5.28
C ASN A 95 17.85 10.98 -6.28
N SER A 96 17.68 10.66 -7.55
CA SER A 96 17.55 11.67 -8.61
C SER A 96 16.18 12.37 -8.64
N ASN A 97 15.18 11.86 -7.92
CA ASN A 97 13.90 12.53 -7.76
C ASN A 97 14.02 13.79 -6.90
N SER A 98 13.02 14.67 -6.95
CA SER A 98 13.01 15.87 -6.11
C SER A 98 13.03 15.52 -4.63
N TYR A 99 13.63 16.43 -3.84
CA TYR A 99 13.69 16.29 -2.39
C TYR A 99 12.32 16.08 -1.75
N ASP A 100 11.34 16.90 -2.13
CA ASP A 100 9.99 16.85 -1.54
C ASP A 100 9.26 15.54 -1.85
N PHE A 101 9.45 15.01 -3.06
CA PHE A 101 8.88 13.73 -3.44
C PHE A 101 9.46 12.57 -2.61
N GLU A 102 10.79 12.47 -2.55
CA GLU A 102 11.46 11.41 -1.78
C GLU A 102 11.20 11.56 -0.27
N TRP A 103 11.27 12.77 0.26
CA TRP A 103 10.92 13.02 1.65
C TRP A 103 9.50 12.52 1.96
N PHE A 104 8.53 12.82 1.10
CA PHE A 104 7.15 12.39 1.30
C PHE A 104 7.00 10.87 1.24
N CYS A 105 7.75 10.19 0.38
CA CYS A 105 7.76 8.71 0.32
C CYS A 105 8.20 8.10 1.66
N PHE A 106 9.24 8.63 2.29
CA PHE A 106 9.65 8.20 3.64
C PHE A 106 8.65 8.61 4.70
N ALA A 107 8.16 9.84 4.65
CA ALA A 107 7.22 10.39 5.63
C ALA A 107 5.93 9.57 5.76
N ARG A 108 5.49 8.90 4.71
CA ARG A 108 4.30 8.03 4.74
C ARG A 108 4.38 6.97 5.84
N VAL A 109 5.53 6.31 6.01
CA VAL A 109 5.70 5.28 7.04
C VAL A 109 5.64 5.87 8.44
N PHE A 110 6.21 7.05 8.64
CA PHE A 110 6.14 7.77 9.92
C PHE A 110 4.70 8.18 10.25
N MET A 111 3.94 8.64 9.24
CA MET A 111 2.52 8.97 9.40
C MET A 111 1.67 7.72 9.69
N ILE A 112 1.96 6.58 9.05
CA ILE A 112 1.27 5.32 9.34
C ILE A 112 1.54 4.90 10.79
N HIS A 113 2.77 5.03 11.28
CA HIS A 113 3.10 4.77 12.68
C HIS A 113 2.23 5.58 13.63
N ASP A 114 2.21 6.91 13.45
CA ASP A 114 1.46 7.81 14.30
C ASP A 114 -0.06 7.59 14.17
N PHE A 115 -0.53 7.23 12.97
CA PHE A 115 -1.91 6.88 12.73
C PHE A 115 -2.32 5.60 13.49
N LEU A 116 -1.52 4.55 13.42
CA LEU A 116 -1.76 3.30 14.16
C LEU A 116 -1.82 3.55 15.67
N GLU A 117 -0.96 4.43 16.21
CA GLU A 117 -0.98 4.81 17.62
C GLU A 117 -2.23 5.61 18.00
N GLN A 118 -2.55 6.67 17.25
CA GLN A 118 -3.65 7.57 17.59
C GLN A 118 -5.03 6.92 17.46
N TYR A 119 -5.18 5.97 16.55
CA TYR A 119 -6.45 5.27 16.28
C TYR A 119 -6.51 3.88 16.93
N GLU A 120 -5.50 3.53 17.73
CA GLU A 120 -5.40 2.23 18.44
C GLU A 120 -5.62 1.03 17.52
N LEU A 121 -5.05 1.09 16.28
CA LEU A 121 -5.15 0.02 15.30
C LEU A 121 -3.97 -0.93 15.40
N GLU A 122 -4.23 -2.23 15.30
CA GLU A 122 -3.16 -3.25 15.27
C GLU A 122 -2.37 -3.21 13.97
N ASN A 123 -3.07 -3.03 12.86
CA ASN A 123 -2.49 -2.98 11.51
C ASN A 123 -3.41 -2.21 10.55
N VAL A 124 -2.88 -1.88 9.40
CA VAL A 124 -3.61 -1.34 8.24
C VAL A 124 -3.09 -1.96 6.96
N PHE A 125 -3.92 -1.96 5.92
CA PHE A 125 -3.49 -2.25 4.58
C PHE A 125 -3.22 -0.94 3.83
N HIS A 126 -1.94 -0.62 3.66
CA HIS A 126 -1.55 0.57 2.89
C HIS A 126 -1.70 0.31 1.40
N ILE A 127 -2.24 1.29 0.68
CA ILE A 127 -2.31 1.31 -0.79
C ILE A 127 -1.86 2.67 -1.33
N ASP A 128 -1.12 2.67 -2.43
CA ASP A 128 -0.81 3.91 -3.13
C ASP A 128 -2.05 4.49 -3.80
N SER A 129 -2.09 5.80 -3.98
CA SER A 129 -3.25 6.51 -4.52
C SER A 129 -3.61 6.14 -5.97
N ASP A 130 -2.68 5.53 -6.70
CA ASP A 130 -2.84 5.00 -8.06
C ASP A 130 -3.00 3.47 -8.11
N ASN A 131 -3.22 2.85 -6.96
CA ASN A 131 -3.41 1.42 -6.80
C ASN A 131 -4.86 1.11 -6.39
N VAL A 132 -5.64 0.53 -7.28
CA VAL A 132 -7.07 0.26 -7.11
C VAL A 132 -7.29 -1.14 -6.56
N LEU A 133 -7.94 -1.29 -5.41
CA LEU A 133 -8.32 -2.59 -4.86
C LEU A 133 -9.59 -3.12 -5.51
N LEU A 134 -9.56 -4.38 -5.92
CA LEU A 134 -10.68 -5.09 -6.55
C LEU A 134 -11.36 -6.09 -5.61
N THR A 135 -10.72 -6.41 -4.48
CA THR A 135 -11.23 -7.38 -3.51
C THR A 135 -11.32 -6.79 -2.11
N ASN A 136 -12.06 -7.47 -1.23
CA ASN A 136 -12.06 -7.17 0.20
C ASN A 136 -10.81 -7.78 0.83
N ILE A 137 -9.92 -6.92 1.31
CA ILE A 137 -8.64 -7.33 1.91
C ILE A 137 -8.83 -8.20 3.16
N SER A 138 -9.92 -8.00 3.91
CA SER A 138 -10.22 -8.80 5.11
C SER A 138 -10.60 -10.25 4.82
N ASN A 139 -10.86 -10.59 3.55
CA ASN A 139 -11.13 -11.96 3.13
C ASN A 139 -9.86 -12.76 2.82
N LEU A 140 -8.71 -12.08 2.64
CA LEU A 140 -7.45 -12.72 2.34
C LEU A 140 -6.81 -13.33 3.60
N GLU A 141 -6.09 -14.43 3.42
CA GLU A 141 -5.36 -15.10 4.50
C GLU A 141 -3.90 -14.66 4.50
N PHE A 142 -3.57 -13.69 5.33
CA PHE A 142 -2.20 -13.28 5.56
C PHE A 142 -1.53 -14.22 6.56
N LEU A 143 -0.42 -14.84 6.15
CA LEU A 143 0.34 -15.78 6.97
C LEU A 143 1.25 -15.08 8.00
N LYS A 144 1.53 -13.80 7.79
CA LYS A 144 2.37 -12.97 8.64
C LYS A 144 1.66 -11.66 8.98
N LYS A 145 2.06 -11.02 10.09
CA LYS A 145 1.53 -9.72 10.52
C LYS A 145 1.90 -8.59 9.57
N ASN A 146 3.00 -8.76 8.82
CA ASN A 146 3.46 -7.82 7.82
C ASN A 146 3.60 -8.52 6.47
N ALA A 147 3.07 -7.90 5.43
CA ALA A 147 3.07 -8.46 4.08
C ALA A 147 3.14 -7.34 3.04
N TYR A 148 4.10 -7.39 2.13
CA TYR A 148 4.27 -6.41 1.05
C TYR A 148 5.01 -7.01 -0.14
N LEU A 149 5.09 -6.26 -1.25
CA LEU A 149 5.68 -6.79 -2.48
C LEU A 149 7.20 -6.66 -2.49
N ILE A 150 7.88 -7.78 -2.78
CA ILE A 150 9.32 -7.81 -3.04
C ILE A 150 9.52 -8.59 -4.33
N PRO A 151 9.81 -7.92 -5.45
CA PRO A 151 10.09 -8.60 -6.71
C PRO A 151 11.25 -9.60 -6.57
N PRO A 152 11.17 -10.79 -7.19
CA PRO A 152 12.19 -11.83 -7.02
C PRO A 152 13.53 -11.45 -7.67
N ASN A 153 13.51 -10.64 -8.73
CA ASN A 153 14.72 -10.23 -9.43
C ASN A 153 15.29 -8.96 -8.80
N GLN A 154 16.28 -9.14 -7.93
CA GLN A 154 16.98 -8.04 -7.23
C GLN A 154 18.45 -8.02 -7.67
N GLU A 155 18.77 -7.10 -8.56
CA GLU A 155 20.17 -6.76 -8.86
C GLU A 155 20.65 -5.66 -7.90
N ALA A 156 21.96 -5.45 -7.77
CA ALA A 156 22.54 -4.48 -6.84
C ALA A 156 21.91 -3.08 -6.96
N TYR A 157 21.61 -2.66 -8.18
CA TYR A 157 20.97 -1.37 -8.45
C TYR A 157 19.45 -1.34 -8.21
N ARG A 158 18.77 -2.49 -8.17
CA ARG A 158 17.31 -2.53 -7.96
C ARG A 158 16.96 -2.39 -6.48
N MET A 159 17.35 -3.31 -5.63
CA MET A 159 17.08 -3.31 -4.18
C MET A 159 15.72 -2.69 -3.85
N SER A 160 14.64 -3.33 -4.30
CA SER A 160 13.31 -2.75 -4.31
C SER A 160 12.29 -3.65 -3.63
N GLY A 161 11.67 -3.16 -2.57
CA GLY A 161 10.42 -3.63 -2.02
C GLY A 161 9.35 -2.54 -2.14
N SER A 162 8.08 -2.85 -2.02
CA SER A 162 7.03 -1.84 -2.14
C SER A 162 5.85 -2.12 -1.24
N ILE A 163 5.38 -1.08 -0.57
CA ILE A 163 4.15 -1.08 0.22
C ILE A 163 2.95 -0.48 -0.54
N HIS A 164 3.04 -0.31 -1.87
CA HIS A 164 1.89 0.16 -2.64
C HIS A 164 0.66 -0.76 -2.48
N SER A 165 0.88 -1.98 -2.03
CA SER A 165 -0.06 -2.94 -1.46
C SER A 165 0.65 -3.61 -0.29
N GLY A 166 0.32 -3.25 0.94
CA GLY A 166 1.04 -3.79 2.09
C GLY A 166 0.21 -3.83 3.37
N LEU A 167 0.16 -5.01 4.01
CA LEU A 167 -0.32 -5.14 5.39
C LEU A 167 0.82 -4.73 6.33
N ILE A 168 0.58 -3.73 7.15
CA ILE A 168 1.59 -3.05 7.96
C ILE A 168 1.09 -2.92 9.39
N ASP A 169 1.88 -3.35 10.36
CA ASP A 169 1.68 -3.11 11.77
C ASP A 169 2.66 -2.06 12.34
N LYS A 170 2.52 -1.74 13.61
CA LYS A 170 3.39 -0.80 14.30
C LYS A 170 4.85 -1.26 14.30
N SER A 171 5.11 -2.57 14.43
CA SER A 171 6.46 -3.14 14.43
C SER A 171 7.18 -2.91 13.09
N PHE A 172 6.47 -2.99 11.96
CA PHE A 172 7.02 -2.62 10.65
C PHE A 172 7.50 -1.17 10.65
N CYS A 173 6.63 -0.24 11.07
CA CYS A 173 6.97 1.18 11.09
C CYS A 173 8.17 1.48 11.98
N GLU A 174 8.21 0.93 13.19
CA GLU A 174 9.32 1.09 14.15
C GLU A 174 10.65 0.57 13.55
N LYS A 175 10.64 -0.60 12.93
CA LYS A 175 11.82 -1.19 12.31
C LYS A 175 12.30 -0.40 11.09
N PHE A 176 11.37 0.11 10.27
CA PHE A 176 11.70 1.01 9.16
C PHE A 176 12.35 2.30 9.68
N ILE A 177 11.75 2.95 10.69
CA ILE A 177 12.27 4.18 11.30
C ILE A 177 13.66 3.96 11.90
N ASN A 178 13.89 2.83 12.57
CA ASN A 178 15.18 2.50 13.13
C ASN A 178 16.23 2.24 12.04
N LEU A 179 15.87 1.49 10.98
CA LEU A 179 16.76 1.26 9.84
C LEU A 179 17.08 2.59 9.12
N TYR A 180 16.09 3.47 8.96
CA TYR A 180 16.32 4.83 8.45
C TYR A 180 17.36 5.57 9.29
N LYS A 181 17.20 5.58 10.62
CA LYS A 181 18.17 6.24 11.53
C LYS A 181 19.56 5.64 11.41
N ASP A 182 19.69 4.32 11.35
CA ASP A 182 20.95 3.61 11.23
C ASP A 182 21.67 3.94 9.91
N ILE A 183 20.92 4.11 8.81
CA ILE A 183 21.50 4.42 7.49
C ILE A 183 21.75 5.92 7.31
N TYR A 184 20.74 6.76 7.59
CA TYR A 184 20.75 8.18 7.21
C TYR A 184 21.35 9.08 8.28
N VAL A 185 21.12 8.77 9.56
CA VAL A 185 21.55 9.61 10.68
C VAL A 185 22.87 9.11 11.26
N ASN A 186 22.86 7.91 11.82
CA ASN A 186 24.00 7.33 12.55
C ASN A 186 25.11 6.80 11.64
N LYS A 187 24.77 6.50 10.38
CA LYS A 187 25.68 5.88 9.40
C LYS A 187 26.17 4.47 9.75
N SER A 188 25.69 3.87 10.83
CA SER A 188 26.12 2.56 11.32
C SER A 188 25.85 1.42 10.32
N LYS A 189 24.79 1.58 9.48
CA LYS A 189 24.43 0.62 8.43
C LYS A 189 24.50 1.20 7.02
N PHE A 190 25.29 2.26 6.80
CA PHE A 190 25.44 2.86 5.47
C PHE A 190 25.96 1.87 4.43
N HIS A 191 26.82 0.92 4.86
CA HIS A 191 27.36 -0.15 4.00
C HIS A 191 26.29 -0.99 3.31
N LEU A 192 25.06 -1.06 3.86
CA LEU A 192 23.96 -1.82 3.24
C LEU A 192 23.45 -1.21 1.94
N ILE A 193 23.68 0.08 1.72
CA ILE A 193 23.24 0.83 0.52
C ILE A 193 24.39 1.31 -0.35
N GLU A 194 25.64 1.14 0.09
CA GLU A 194 26.83 1.72 -0.53
C GLU A 194 26.99 1.28 -1.98
N ASP A 195 26.84 -0.02 -2.27
CA ASP A 195 26.93 -0.55 -3.63
C ASP A 195 25.91 0.08 -4.57
N LYS A 196 24.66 0.29 -4.09
CA LYS A 196 23.62 0.94 -4.90
C LYS A 196 23.92 2.42 -5.12
N VAL A 197 24.43 3.12 -4.10
CA VAL A 197 24.85 4.53 -4.24
C VAL A 197 25.97 4.63 -5.28
N ASN A 198 27.00 3.79 -5.15
CA ASN A 198 28.13 3.78 -6.06
C ASN A 198 27.71 3.46 -7.49
N TYR A 199 26.85 2.44 -7.68
CA TYR A 199 26.31 2.08 -8.99
C TYR A 199 25.67 3.27 -9.70
N HIS A 200 24.76 4.00 -9.03
CA HIS A 200 24.07 5.15 -9.63
C HIS A 200 25.02 6.32 -9.89
N THR A 201 26.01 6.53 -9.02
CA THR A 201 26.98 7.62 -9.14
C THR A 201 28.00 7.34 -10.25
N GLU A 202 28.60 6.16 -10.28
CA GLU A 202 29.65 5.78 -11.24
C GLU A 202 29.09 5.65 -12.66
N GLN A 203 27.90 5.10 -12.79
CA GLN A 203 27.25 4.94 -14.10
C GLN A 203 26.53 6.22 -14.56
N ASN A 204 26.45 7.24 -13.70
CA ASN A 204 25.72 8.50 -13.98
C ASN A 204 24.28 8.24 -14.49
N ILE A 205 23.56 7.31 -13.88
CA ILE A 205 22.19 6.96 -14.25
C ILE A 205 21.19 7.45 -13.21
N PRO A 206 19.96 7.86 -13.63
CA PRO A 206 18.91 8.25 -12.72
C PRO A 206 18.54 7.14 -11.74
N GLY A 207 18.09 7.52 -10.54
CA GLY A 207 17.69 6.61 -9.47
C GLY A 207 18.47 6.90 -8.19
N GLY A 208 18.67 5.88 -7.38
CA GLY A 208 19.36 5.97 -6.10
C GLY A 208 18.58 5.29 -4.97
N ILE A 209 18.79 5.81 -3.76
CA ILE A 209 18.16 5.26 -2.56
C ILE A 209 16.81 5.94 -2.31
N CYS A 210 15.76 5.15 -2.15
CA CYS A 210 14.42 5.59 -1.81
C CYS A 210 13.83 4.71 -0.68
N ASP A 211 12.61 4.97 -0.28
CA ASP A 211 11.87 4.16 0.70
C ASP A 211 11.79 2.68 0.29
N MET A 212 11.64 2.39 -1.01
CA MET A 212 11.61 1.02 -1.53
C MET A 212 12.90 0.24 -1.26
N THR A 213 14.06 0.93 -1.19
CA THR A 213 15.32 0.30 -0.82
C THR A 213 15.28 -0.18 0.63
N LEU A 214 14.73 0.62 1.54
CA LEU A 214 14.61 0.24 2.95
C LEU A 214 13.61 -0.90 3.15
N TYR A 215 12.48 -0.93 2.42
CA TYR A 215 11.55 -2.06 2.46
C TYR A 215 12.22 -3.37 2.05
N TYR A 216 13.03 -3.34 1.00
CA TYR A 216 13.83 -4.50 0.60
C TYR A 216 14.83 -4.92 1.68
N LEU A 217 15.54 -3.96 2.28
CA LEU A 217 16.51 -4.25 3.34
C LEU A 217 15.87 -4.82 4.61
N LEU A 218 14.65 -4.40 4.98
CA LEU A 218 13.93 -4.98 6.11
C LEU A 218 13.80 -6.50 5.98
N GLN A 219 13.56 -6.99 4.79
CA GLN A 219 13.42 -8.43 4.52
C GLN A 219 14.78 -9.10 4.28
N ARG A 220 15.66 -8.51 3.46
CA ARG A 220 16.98 -9.09 3.13
C ARG A 220 17.85 -9.31 4.37
N GLU A 221 17.84 -8.34 5.28
CA GLU A 221 18.63 -8.38 6.52
C GLU A 221 17.88 -9.07 7.68
N GLU A 222 16.75 -9.74 7.37
CA GLU A 222 15.93 -10.46 8.35
C GLU A 222 15.52 -9.60 9.57
N ILE A 223 15.44 -8.27 9.36
CA ILE A 223 15.03 -7.33 10.40
C ILE A 223 13.55 -7.51 10.75
N LEU A 224 12.76 -7.91 9.73
CA LEU A 224 11.32 -8.09 9.85
C LEU A 224 10.88 -9.40 9.17
N ASP A 225 10.14 -10.22 9.90
CA ASP A 225 9.48 -11.39 9.32
C ASP A 225 8.27 -10.95 8.49
N THR A 226 8.33 -11.21 7.16
CA THR A 226 7.35 -10.70 6.20
C THR A 226 6.85 -11.79 5.27
N GLN A 227 5.59 -11.64 4.83
CA GLN A 227 5.06 -12.38 3.70
C GLN A 227 5.27 -11.56 2.42
N ASN A 228 5.87 -12.18 1.40
CA ASN A 228 6.03 -11.53 0.11
C ASN A 228 4.75 -11.63 -0.73
N LEU A 229 4.04 -10.52 -0.91
CA LEU A 229 2.81 -10.43 -1.70
C LEU A 229 3.05 -10.45 -3.22
N PHE A 230 4.29 -10.57 -3.65
CA PHE A 230 4.60 -10.80 -5.06
C PHE A 230 4.16 -12.20 -5.52
N PHE A 231 4.04 -13.14 -4.59
CA PHE A 231 3.53 -14.49 -4.82
C PHE A 231 2.04 -14.60 -4.51
N PRO A 232 1.34 -15.58 -5.11
CA PRO A 232 -0.08 -15.80 -4.86
C PRO A 232 -0.40 -16.00 -3.38
N ILE A 233 -1.52 -15.43 -2.94
CA ILE A 233 -2.11 -15.57 -1.61
C ILE A 233 -3.48 -16.22 -1.74
N LYS A 234 -3.94 -16.92 -0.70
CA LYS A 234 -5.28 -17.51 -0.67
C LYS A 234 -6.27 -16.62 0.08
N ASP A 235 -7.53 -16.74 -0.25
CA ASP A 235 -8.61 -16.28 0.61
C ASP A 235 -9.12 -17.41 1.51
N LYS A 236 -10.06 -17.09 2.38
CA LYS A 236 -10.68 -18.05 3.32
C LYS A 236 -11.44 -19.18 2.65
N SER A 237 -11.74 -19.08 1.35
CA SER A 237 -12.33 -20.17 0.54
C SER A 237 -11.29 -21.06 -0.13
N GLY A 238 -10.01 -20.73 -0.03
CA GLY A 238 -8.90 -21.38 -0.70
C GLY A 238 -8.65 -20.91 -2.13
N SER A 239 -9.39 -19.90 -2.61
CA SER A 239 -9.17 -19.29 -3.92
C SER A 239 -7.87 -18.52 -3.95
N GLU A 240 -7.12 -18.61 -5.06
CA GLU A 240 -5.84 -17.92 -5.19
C GLU A 240 -6.01 -16.53 -5.76
N PHE A 241 -5.32 -15.60 -5.14
CA PHE A 241 -5.28 -14.18 -5.49
C PHE A 241 -3.84 -13.73 -5.72
N ILE A 242 -3.67 -12.70 -6.55
CA ILE A 242 -2.38 -12.09 -6.77
C ILE A 242 -2.46 -10.57 -6.72
N PHE A 243 -1.41 -9.95 -6.17
CA PHE A 243 -1.21 -8.52 -6.21
C PHE A 243 -0.41 -8.13 -7.45
N MET A 244 -0.95 -7.23 -8.25
CA MET A 244 -0.24 -6.69 -9.42
C MET A 244 0.77 -5.64 -8.97
N ASN A 245 2.05 -5.90 -9.24
CA ASN A 245 3.12 -4.95 -8.92
C ASN A 245 3.07 -3.71 -9.81
N ASN A 246 2.94 -3.88 -11.13
CA ASN A 246 2.89 -2.76 -12.08
C ASN A 246 2.11 -3.16 -13.33
N PHE A 247 1.05 -2.41 -13.62
CA PHE A 247 0.23 -2.62 -14.81
C PHE A 247 1.02 -2.51 -16.13
N SER A 248 1.99 -1.58 -16.20
CA SER A 248 2.74 -1.35 -17.43
C SER A 248 3.71 -2.48 -17.77
N ASN A 249 4.21 -3.20 -16.77
CA ASN A 249 5.23 -4.23 -16.95
C ASN A 249 4.68 -5.64 -17.09
N SER A 250 3.39 -5.85 -16.82
CA SER A 250 2.75 -7.19 -16.89
C SER A 250 3.52 -8.28 -16.10
N GLU A 251 4.20 -7.90 -15.01
CA GLU A 251 5.12 -8.73 -14.26
C GLU A 251 4.33 -9.75 -13.42
N GLY A 252 4.49 -11.04 -13.72
CA GLY A 252 3.87 -12.15 -13.01
C GLY A 252 4.70 -12.67 -11.83
N PRO A 253 4.25 -13.77 -11.15
CA PRO A 253 4.85 -14.27 -9.90
C PRO A 253 6.31 -14.74 -10.00
N ASN A 254 6.77 -15.01 -11.21
CA ASN A 254 8.17 -15.39 -11.47
C ASN A 254 9.09 -14.21 -11.78
N GLY A 255 8.61 -12.97 -11.66
CA GLY A 255 9.37 -11.74 -11.95
C GLY A 255 9.61 -11.49 -13.43
N LYS A 256 8.85 -12.17 -14.32
CA LYS A 256 8.89 -11.96 -15.77
C LYS A 256 7.57 -11.36 -16.25
N ASN A 257 7.59 -10.77 -17.44
CA ASN A 257 6.40 -10.22 -18.09
C ASN A 257 5.52 -11.37 -18.62
N SER A 258 4.76 -12.00 -17.75
CA SER A 258 3.98 -13.21 -18.04
C SER A 258 2.47 -13.00 -17.94
N PHE A 259 2.02 -11.89 -17.37
CA PHE A 259 0.59 -11.60 -17.34
C PHE A 259 0.08 -11.22 -18.71
N GLN A 260 -0.93 -11.96 -19.17
CA GLN A 260 -1.58 -11.70 -20.44
C GLN A 260 -2.70 -10.69 -20.27
N PHE A 261 -2.53 -9.56 -20.94
CA PHE A 261 -3.59 -8.58 -21.12
C PHE A 261 -4.23 -8.80 -22.49
N GLU A 262 -5.55 -8.97 -22.56
CA GLU A 262 -6.24 -8.93 -23.86
C GLU A 262 -6.08 -7.54 -24.50
N LYS A 263 -6.06 -7.48 -25.83
CA LYS A 263 -5.87 -6.24 -26.60
C LYS A 263 -6.73 -5.11 -26.06
N ASP A 264 -6.09 -4.06 -25.58
CA ASP A 264 -6.67 -2.83 -25.04
C ASP A 264 -7.30 -2.84 -23.66
N GLN A 265 -7.16 -3.91 -22.89
CA GLN A 265 -7.14 -4.15 -21.78
C GLN A 265 -7.84 -4.16 -20.60
N ILE A 266 -9.01 -4.03 -20.57
CA ILE A 266 -9.98 -3.77 -19.50
C ILE A 266 -10.88 -4.99 -19.19
N SER A 267 -10.79 -6.04 -19.99
CA SER A 267 -11.43 -7.34 -19.71
C SER A 267 -11.02 -7.94 -18.36
N ILE A 268 -9.82 -7.67 -17.92
CA ILE A 268 -9.31 -8.04 -16.59
C ILE A 268 -10.16 -7.49 -15.45
N ILE A 269 -10.63 -6.25 -15.60
CA ILE A 269 -11.37 -5.56 -14.54
C ILE A 269 -12.78 -6.10 -14.43
N ASN A 270 -13.38 -6.48 -15.55
CA ASN A 270 -14.73 -7.06 -15.55
C ASN A 270 -14.79 -8.46 -14.94
N ARG A 271 -13.66 -9.20 -14.96
CA ARG A 271 -13.59 -10.56 -14.43
C ARG A 271 -12.81 -10.67 -13.13
N ASN A 272 -12.10 -9.61 -12.73
CA ASN A 272 -11.16 -9.62 -11.59
C ASN A 272 -10.13 -10.76 -11.69
N LYS A 273 -9.74 -11.16 -12.91
CA LYS A 273 -8.88 -12.30 -13.18
C LYS A 273 -7.80 -11.97 -14.17
N ILE A 274 -6.66 -12.64 -14.03
CA ILE A 274 -5.52 -12.50 -14.93
C ILE A 274 -4.89 -13.86 -15.21
N PHE A 275 -4.51 -14.09 -16.46
CA PHE A 275 -3.84 -15.31 -16.88
C PHE A 275 -2.31 -15.11 -16.88
N ASP A 276 -1.58 -15.98 -16.21
CA ASP A 276 -0.12 -16.03 -16.24
C ASP A 276 0.32 -17.08 -17.28
N THR A 277 0.99 -16.65 -18.34
CA THR A 277 1.40 -17.48 -19.47
C THR A 277 2.53 -18.45 -19.14
N ILE A 278 3.27 -18.21 -18.04
CA ILE A 278 4.39 -19.07 -17.66
C ILE A 278 3.91 -20.21 -16.78
N SER A 279 3.06 -19.92 -15.80
CA SER A 279 2.46 -20.97 -14.96
C SER A 279 1.24 -21.62 -15.59
N GLU A 280 0.75 -21.08 -16.72
CA GLU A 280 -0.49 -21.49 -17.40
C GLU A 280 -1.71 -21.47 -16.47
N LYS A 281 -1.76 -20.47 -15.56
CA LYS A 281 -2.74 -20.38 -14.50
C LYS A 281 -3.49 -19.07 -14.51
N GLU A 282 -4.79 -19.13 -14.19
CA GLU A 282 -5.61 -17.94 -13.94
C GLU A 282 -5.65 -17.63 -12.44
N TYR A 283 -5.42 -16.37 -12.08
CA TYR A 283 -5.49 -15.86 -10.71
C TYR A 283 -6.59 -14.82 -10.57
N ASN A 284 -7.21 -14.73 -9.39
CA ASN A 284 -8.01 -13.59 -9.03
C ASN A 284 -7.11 -12.40 -8.72
N LEU A 285 -7.48 -11.19 -9.17
CA LEU A 285 -6.72 -9.97 -8.91
C LEU A 285 -7.15 -9.31 -7.61
N CYS A 286 -6.18 -9.02 -6.74
CA CYS A 286 -6.40 -8.18 -5.57
C CYS A 286 -6.50 -6.70 -5.94
N ASN A 287 -5.64 -6.26 -6.87
CA ASN A 287 -5.49 -4.85 -7.21
C ASN A 287 -5.03 -4.66 -8.65
N ILE A 288 -5.11 -3.41 -9.12
CA ILE A 288 -4.42 -2.95 -10.33
C ILE A 288 -3.64 -1.69 -9.97
N HIS A 289 -2.31 -1.74 -10.11
CA HIS A 289 -1.42 -0.62 -9.82
C HIS A 289 -1.04 0.14 -11.09
N PHE A 290 -1.53 1.37 -11.23
CA PHE A 290 -1.34 2.23 -12.42
C PHE A 290 -0.13 3.15 -12.28
N GLN A 291 1.05 2.60 -12.12
CA GLN A 291 2.27 3.36 -11.93
C GLN A 291 2.60 4.29 -13.11
N GLY A 292 3.09 5.49 -12.82
CA GLY A 292 3.60 6.44 -13.83
C GLY A 292 2.55 6.87 -14.86
N GLY A 293 2.86 6.77 -16.15
CA GLY A 293 1.99 7.16 -17.24
C GLY A 293 0.69 6.35 -17.37
N ALA A 294 0.63 5.17 -16.74
CA ALA A 294 -0.56 4.34 -16.72
C ALA A 294 -1.73 4.98 -15.94
N LYS A 295 -1.47 5.94 -15.05
CA LYS A 295 -2.52 6.70 -14.32
C LYS A 295 -3.59 7.29 -15.25
N LYS A 296 -3.20 7.71 -16.45
CA LYS A 296 -4.13 8.22 -17.48
C LYS A 296 -5.15 7.16 -17.93
N LYS A 297 -4.86 5.88 -17.76
CA LYS A 297 -5.75 4.78 -18.13
C LYS A 297 -6.86 4.55 -17.09
N LEU A 298 -6.67 4.98 -15.83
CA LEU A 298 -7.72 4.91 -14.80
C LEU A 298 -9.06 5.50 -15.26
N ASN A 299 -9.03 6.63 -15.98
CA ASN A 299 -10.25 7.25 -16.53
C ASN A 299 -11.00 6.36 -17.54
N ARG A 300 -10.32 5.42 -18.19
CA ARG A 300 -10.93 4.48 -19.13
C ARG A 300 -11.66 3.35 -18.42
N LEU A 301 -11.19 2.96 -17.22
CA LEU A 301 -11.85 1.93 -16.40
C LEU A 301 -13.29 2.28 -16.05
N PHE A 302 -13.57 3.57 -15.85
CA PHE A 302 -14.90 4.06 -15.50
C PHE A 302 -15.88 4.10 -16.65
N LYS A 303 -15.40 4.21 -17.90
CA LYS A 303 -16.26 4.18 -19.09
C LYS A 303 -16.82 2.78 -19.35
N TYR A 304 -16.13 1.75 -18.90
CA TYR A 304 -16.59 0.37 -18.95
C TYR A 304 -17.18 0.05 -17.57
N LYS A 305 -18.52 0.14 -17.44
CA LYS A 305 -19.20 -0.21 -16.18
C LYS A 305 -18.64 -1.50 -15.64
N ILE A 306 -17.89 -1.41 -14.53
CA ILE A 306 -17.49 -2.59 -13.77
C ILE A 306 -18.80 -3.14 -13.21
N SER A 307 -19.37 -4.15 -13.86
CA SER A 307 -20.48 -4.93 -13.32
C SER A 307 -19.89 -5.92 -12.32
N TYR A 308 -20.11 -5.68 -11.05
CA TYR A 308 -19.85 -6.64 -9.98
C TYR A 308 -21.05 -7.57 -9.86
#